data_66c162eb7d988005c644257cb8aa89a1
#
_entry.id   66c162eb7d988005c644257cb8aa89a1
#
_cell.length_a   1.000
_cell.length_b   1.000
_cell.length_c   1.000
_cell.angle_alpha   90.00
_cell.angle_beta   90.00
_cell.angle_gamma   90.00
#
_symmetry.space_group_name_H-M   'P 1'
#
loop_
_entity.id
_entity.type
_entity.pdbx_description
1 polymer ?
#
loop_
_entity_poly.entity_id
_entity_poly.type
_entity_poly.pdbx_seq_one_letter_code
_entity_poly.pdbx_strand_id
1 'polypeptide(L)'
;MAVRRKQIRESVETLLHKFNITEGPVPVERVVKSLGIEIKLDKVDDDLSGFLVREKKGHGRSVIGANRSHHPHRQRFTIAHELAHYLLHEGETVHLDEYRQAFTINLRDSQSAKGEDNDEREANLFAAEFLMPAKFLTDDLKGKTLDLLGDSEFLVKLTKKYKVSVQALTFRLANLGYIKL
;
A
#
# COMPACT_ATOMS: atom_id res chain seq x y z
N MET A 1 10.16 16.43 -7.16
CA MET A 1 11.25 15.47 -6.85
C MET A 1 10.93 14.13 -7.48
N ALA A 2 11.91 13.26 -7.74
CA ALA A 2 11.65 11.92 -8.23
C ALA A 2 11.25 10.98 -7.07
N VAL A 3 10.32 10.05 -7.32
CA VAL A 3 9.88 9.04 -6.35
C VAL A 3 11.05 8.20 -5.85
N ARG A 4 11.21 8.06 -4.54
CA ARG A 4 12.34 7.41 -3.86
C ARG A 4 12.19 5.88 -3.83
N ARG A 5 12.06 5.25 -4.99
CA ARG A 5 11.75 3.80 -5.13
C ARG A 5 12.67 2.87 -4.34
N LYS A 6 13.98 3.12 -4.38
CA LYS A 6 14.98 2.29 -3.67
C LYS A 6 14.79 2.40 -2.16
N GLN A 7 14.68 3.62 -1.65
CA GLN A 7 14.50 3.88 -0.23
C GLN A 7 13.19 3.30 0.31
N ILE A 8 12.10 3.37 -0.47
CA ILE A 8 10.82 2.77 -0.11
C ILE A 8 10.95 1.24 0.02
N ARG A 9 11.62 0.58 -0.93
CA ARG A 9 11.86 -0.86 -0.86
C ARG A 9 12.68 -1.25 0.37
N GLU A 10 13.76 -0.53 0.66
CA GLU A 10 14.60 -0.74 1.84
C GLU A 10 13.80 -0.56 3.15
N SER A 11 12.92 0.44 3.20
CA SER A 11 12.02 0.66 4.34
C SER A 11 11.06 -0.51 4.55
N VAL A 12 10.47 -1.03 3.49
CA VAL A 12 9.59 -2.21 3.54
C VAL A 12 10.37 -3.45 3.99
N GLU A 13 11.54 -3.72 3.41
CA GLU A 13 12.37 -4.85 3.80
C GLU A 13 12.75 -4.79 5.29
N THR A 14 13.09 -3.60 5.78
CA THR A 14 13.39 -3.37 7.21
C THR A 14 12.18 -3.72 8.09
N LEU A 15 10.97 -3.32 7.70
CA LEU A 15 9.75 -3.68 8.44
C LEU A 15 9.49 -5.19 8.42
N LEU A 16 9.58 -5.82 7.25
CA LEU A 16 9.38 -7.26 7.11
C LEU A 16 10.35 -8.04 7.99
N HIS A 17 11.62 -7.65 7.99
CA HIS A 17 12.64 -8.24 8.85
C HIS A 17 12.36 -8.01 10.34
N LYS A 18 12.07 -6.76 10.73
CA LYS A 18 11.76 -6.38 12.12
C LYS A 18 10.62 -7.20 12.72
N PHE A 19 9.62 -7.54 11.92
CA PHE A 19 8.43 -8.27 12.36
C PHE A 19 8.45 -9.77 12.00
N ASN A 20 9.59 -10.29 11.51
CA ASN A 20 9.77 -11.70 11.10
C ASN A 20 8.69 -12.15 10.09
N ILE A 21 8.41 -11.32 9.08
CA ILE A 21 7.44 -11.62 8.02
C ILE A 21 8.22 -12.17 6.82
N THR A 22 8.03 -13.45 6.52
CA THR A 22 8.77 -14.18 5.48
C THR A 22 7.91 -14.59 4.29
N GLU A 23 6.59 -14.46 4.39
CA GLU A 23 5.63 -14.80 3.34
C GLU A 23 4.34 -13.97 3.47
N GLY A 24 3.52 -13.99 2.40
CA GLY A 24 2.19 -13.35 2.41
C GLY A 24 1.09 -14.22 3.05
N PRO A 25 0.02 -13.62 3.50
CA PRO A 25 -0.27 -12.18 3.45
C PRO A 25 0.43 -11.42 4.58
N VAL A 26 0.99 -10.26 4.25
CA VAL A 26 1.60 -9.38 5.27
C VAL A 26 0.52 -8.94 6.27
N PRO A 27 0.71 -9.13 7.60
CA PRO A 27 -0.29 -8.77 8.61
C PRO A 27 -0.21 -7.27 8.95
N VAL A 28 -0.68 -6.41 8.02
CA VAL A 28 -0.53 -4.95 8.08
C VAL A 28 -1.09 -4.38 9.38
N GLU A 29 -2.24 -4.86 9.83
CA GLU A 29 -2.91 -4.39 11.05
C GLU A 29 -2.05 -4.70 12.30
N ARG A 30 -1.40 -5.87 12.33
CA ARG A 30 -0.48 -6.24 13.42
C ARG A 30 0.74 -5.34 13.43
N VAL A 31 1.32 -5.07 12.26
CA VAL A 31 2.50 -4.20 12.14
C VAL A 31 2.18 -2.79 12.63
N VAL A 32 1.08 -2.19 12.15
CA VAL A 32 0.63 -0.86 12.55
C VAL A 32 0.44 -0.76 14.07
N LYS A 33 -0.28 -1.72 14.67
CA LYS A 33 -0.48 -1.78 16.12
C LYS A 33 0.83 -1.93 16.90
N SER A 34 1.75 -2.74 16.40
CA SER A 34 3.07 -2.93 17.02
C SER A 34 3.97 -1.70 16.94
N LEU A 35 3.67 -0.76 16.04
CA LEU A 35 4.31 0.56 15.98
C LEU A 35 3.66 1.58 16.94
N GLY A 36 2.68 1.18 17.73
CA GLY A 36 1.98 2.03 18.68
C GLY A 36 0.88 2.88 18.04
N ILE A 37 0.50 2.59 16.80
CA ILE A 37 -0.53 3.30 16.05
C ILE A 37 -1.88 2.60 16.24
N GLU A 38 -2.91 3.35 16.60
CA GLU A 38 -4.28 2.85 16.68
C GLU A 38 -4.91 2.72 15.29
N ILE A 39 -5.72 1.68 15.07
CA ILE A 39 -6.48 1.52 13.83
C ILE A 39 -7.96 1.72 14.14
N LYS A 40 -8.62 2.59 13.38
CA LYS A 40 -10.06 2.80 13.42
C LYS A 40 -10.71 2.46 12.10
N LEU A 41 -11.79 1.67 12.17
CA LEU A 41 -12.65 1.39 11.03
C LEU A 41 -13.99 2.07 11.28
N ASP A 42 -14.19 3.22 10.67
CA ASP A 42 -15.39 4.02 10.82
C ASP A 42 -16.15 4.12 9.49
N LYS A 43 -17.46 4.21 9.57
CA LYS A 43 -18.25 4.54 8.40
C LYS A 43 -18.16 6.05 8.19
N VAL A 44 -17.47 6.45 7.15
CA VAL A 44 -17.29 7.83 6.72
C VAL A 44 -17.91 8.00 5.33
N ASP A 45 -17.92 9.23 4.82
CA ASP A 45 -18.43 9.51 3.47
C ASP A 45 -17.71 8.67 2.43
N ASP A 46 -18.41 8.27 1.37
CA ASP A 46 -17.87 7.37 0.34
C ASP A 46 -16.64 7.96 -0.38
N ASP A 47 -16.51 9.29 -0.36
CA ASP A 47 -15.37 10.01 -0.94
C ASP A 47 -14.09 9.91 -0.09
N LEU A 48 -14.20 9.51 1.18
CA LEU A 48 -13.05 9.33 2.06
C LEU A 48 -12.65 7.86 2.15
N SER A 49 -11.42 7.55 1.78
CA SER A 49 -10.87 6.19 1.87
C SER A 49 -10.26 5.92 3.23
N GLY A 50 -9.51 6.87 3.75
CA GLY A 50 -8.82 6.77 5.03
C GLY A 50 -8.32 8.11 5.54
N PHE A 51 -7.65 8.05 6.68
CA PHE A 51 -7.02 9.21 7.29
C PHE A 51 -5.88 8.79 8.22
N LEU A 52 -4.93 9.71 8.38
CA LEU A 52 -3.88 9.62 9.38
C LEU A 52 -3.96 10.83 10.31
N VAL A 53 -4.02 10.56 11.61
CA VAL A 53 -3.84 11.57 12.65
C VAL A 53 -2.54 11.29 13.37
N ARG A 54 -1.60 12.22 13.32
CA ARG A 54 -0.32 12.13 14.04
C ARG A 54 -0.44 12.66 15.44
N GLU A 55 0.15 11.94 16.38
CA GLU A 55 0.27 12.41 17.75
C GLU A 55 1.11 13.71 17.80
N LYS A 56 0.62 14.70 18.51
CA LYS A 56 1.44 15.82 19.00
C LYS A 56 2.14 15.36 20.26
N LYS A 57 3.46 15.50 20.33
CA LYS A 57 4.34 15.07 21.43
C LYS A 57 3.65 15.15 22.81
N GLY A 58 3.36 13.98 23.38
CA GLY A 58 2.82 13.85 24.74
C GLY A 58 1.29 13.88 24.88
N HIS A 59 0.51 13.90 23.80
CA HIS A 59 -0.95 14.01 23.84
C HIS A 59 -1.68 12.94 23.02
N GLY A 60 -1.54 11.67 23.38
CA GLY A 60 -2.32 10.60 22.79
C GLY A 60 -1.53 9.60 21.94
N ARG A 61 -2.17 9.01 20.94
CA ARG A 61 -1.58 8.04 20.01
C ARG A 61 -1.89 8.45 18.57
N SER A 62 -0.97 8.20 17.67
CA SER A 62 -1.28 8.31 16.24
C SER A 62 -2.38 7.33 15.86
N VAL A 63 -3.26 7.73 14.96
CA VAL A 63 -4.42 6.93 14.53
C VAL A 63 -4.40 6.83 13.01
N ILE A 64 -4.56 5.62 12.50
CA ILE A 64 -4.86 5.34 11.10
C ILE A 64 -6.31 4.92 10.99
N GLY A 65 -7.09 5.65 10.21
CA GLY A 65 -8.47 5.31 9.90
C GLY A 65 -8.62 4.70 8.51
N ALA A 66 -9.61 3.81 8.34
CA ALA A 66 -10.05 3.36 7.03
C ALA A 66 -11.57 3.25 6.98
N ASN A 67 -12.15 3.54 5.82
CA ASN A 67 -13.60 3.49 5.63
C ASN A 67 -14.12 2.05 5.77
N ARG A 68 -14.95 1.82 6.78
CA ARG A 68 -15.56 0.52 7.08
C ARG A 68 -16.46 0.00 5.96
N SER A 69 -17.02 0.89 5.14
CA SER A 69 -17.90 0.52 4.03
C SER A 69 -17.13 -0.09 2.85
N HIS A 70 -15.82 0.11 2.77
CA HIS A 70 -15.00 -0.41 1.70
C HIS A 70 -14.71 -1.92 1.86
N HIS A 71 -14.48 -2.59 0.73
CA HIS A 71 -14.09 -3.99 0.71
C HIS A 71 -12.81 -4.24 1.56
N PRO A 72 -12.68 -5.34 2.31
CA PRO A 72 -11.52 -5.61 3.17
C PRO A 72 -10.16 -5.47 2.50
N HIS A 73 -10.01 -5.85 1.22
CA HIS A 73 -8.76 -5.66 0.48
C HIS A 73 -8.41 -4.17 0.32
N ARG A 74 -9.43 -3.31 0.12
CA ARG A 74 -9.24 -1.88 0.02
C ARG A 74 -8.90 -1.27 1.37
N GLN A 75 -9.56 -1.69 2.45
CA GLN A 75 -9.23 -1.25 3.81
C GLN A 75 -7.76 -1.55 4.14
N ARG A 76 -7.28 -2.76 3.80
CA ARG A 76 -5.87 -3.14 3.99
C ARG A 76 -4.91 -2.25 3.20
N PHE A 77 -5.27 -1.94 1.95
CA PHE A 77 -4.47 -1.05 1.13
C PHE A 77 -4.41 0.36 1.72
N THR A 78 -5.55 0.91 2.12
CA THR A 78 -5.65 2.21 2.80
C THR A 78 -4.81 2.24 4.08
N ILE A 79 -4.90 1.22 4.94
CA ILE A 79 -4.07 1.15 6.15
C ILE A 79 -2.57 1.16 5.82
N ALA A 80 -2.14 0.43 4.77
CA ALA A 80 -0.74 0.42 4.34
C ALA A 80 -0.32 1.75 3.72
N HIS A 81 -1.21 2.44 3.03
CA HIS A 81 -1.01 3.76 2.44
C HIS A 81 -0.81 4.83 3.54
N GLU A 82 -1.70 4.88 4.53
CA GLU A 82 -1.58 5.79 5.67
C GLU A 82 -0.33 5.49 6.53
N LEU A 83 0.05 4.22 6.62
CA LEU A 83 1.32 3.84 7.26
C LEU A 83 2.51 4.42 6.50
N ALA A 84 2.47 4.47 5.17
CA ALA A 84 3.52 5.10 4.37
C ALA A 84 3.63 6.60 4.67
N HIS A 85 2.51 7.31 4.70
CA HIS A 85 2.52 8.73 5.10
C HIS A 85 3.12 8.90 6.49
N TYR A 86 2.78 8.03 7.43
CA TYR A 86 3.34 8.07 8.78
C TYR A 86 4.86 7.91 8.81
N LEU A 87 5.41 6.98 8.00
CA LEU A 87 6.81 6.58 8.05
C LEU A 87 7.73 7.42 7.14
N LEU A 88 7.22 7.90 6.01
CA LEU A 88 8.04 8.47 4.94
C LEU A 88 7.94 9.99 4.83
N HIS A 89 6.83 10.56 5.29
CA HIS A 89 6.53 11.96 5.09
C HIS A 89 6.40 12.69 6.42
N GLU A 90 7.13 13.79 6.56
CA GLU A 90 6.88 14.77 7.61
C GLU A 90 5.72 15.66 7.13
N GLY A 91 4.59 15.60 7.79
CA GLY A 91 3.41 16.28 7.31
C GLY A 91 2.52 16.83 8.41
N GLU A 92 1.36 17.30 8.02
CA GLU A 92 0.34 17.86 8.89
C GLU A 92 -0.10 16.87 9.97
N THR A 93 -0.67 17.41 11.06
CA THR A 93 -1.21 16.59 12.15
C THR A 93 -2.33 15.66 11.69
N VAL A 94 -3.08 16.07 10.66
CA VAL A 94 -4.17 15.30 10.06
C VAL A 94 -3.95 15.22 8.56
N HIS A 95 -3.93 14.01 8.03
CA HIS A 95 -3.93 13.72 6.60
C HIS A 95 -5.26 13.03 6.27
N LEU A 96 -5.93 13.47 5.21
CA LEU A 96 -7.17 12.88 4.72
C LEU A 96 -6.94 12.32 3.32
N ASP A 97 -7.16 11.01 3.14
CA ASP A 97 -7.12 10.36 1.83
C ASP A 97 -8.52 10.43 1.20
N GLU A 98 -8.77 11.48 0.43
CA GLU A 98 -9.96 11.57 -0.41
C GLU A 98 -9.89 10.52 -1.52
N TYR A 99 -11.06 10.00 -1.92
CA TYR A 99 -11.20 9.02 -2.99
C TYR A 99 -10.69 9.57 -4.32
N ARG A 100 -9.39 9.55 -4.49
CA ARG A 100 -8.75 9.56 -5.81
C ARG A 100 -8.50 8.10 -6.15
N GLN A 101 -8.91 7.68 -7.34
CA GLN A 101 -8.76 6.28 -7.77
C GLN A 101 -7.36 5.78 -7.44
N ALA A 102 -7.21 5.10 -6.32
CA ALA A 102 -5.93 4.69 -5.71
C ALA A 102 -5.05 3.81 -6.64
N PHE A 103 -5.58 3.46 -7.79
CA PHE A 103 -4.94 2.61 -8.79
C PHE A 103 -4.78 3.25 -10.17
N THR A 104 -5.08 4.55 -10.32
CA THR A 104 -4.65 5.24 -11.53
C THR A 104 -3.17 5.57 -11.38
N ILE A 105 -2.32 4.58 -11.59
CA ILE A 105 -0.92 4.83 -11.92
C ILE A 105 -0.97 5.58 -13.24
N ASN A 106 -0.88 6.90 -13.17
CA ASN A 106 -0.72 7.73 -14.34
C ASN A 106 0.59 7.32 -15.04
N LEU A 107 0.48 6.49 -16.06
CA LEU A 107 1.54 6.24 -17.03
C LEU A 107 1.80 7.47 -17.91
N ARG A 108 1.13 8.59 -17.65
CA ARG A 108 1.30 9.84 -18.40
C ARG A 108 1.95 10.88 -17.48
N ASP A 109 3.21 11.20 -17.82
CA ASP A 109 3.82 12.47 -17.51
C ASP A 109 2.88 13.60 -17.93
N SER A 110 2.28 14.28 -16.97
CA SER A 110 1.79 15.62 -17.17
C SER A 110 2.25 16.47 -16.01
N GLN A 111 3.06 17.45 -16.37
CA GLN A 111 3.63 18.49 -15.52
C GLN A 111 2.56 19.22 -14.71
N SER A 112 2.39 18.86 -13.46
CA SER A 112 1.96 19.75 -12.39
C SER A 112 2.29 19.13 -11.04
N ALA A 113 3.57 19.10 -10.72
CA ALA A 113 4.07 18.54 -9.47
C ALA A 113 4.00 19.61 -8.39
N LYS A 114 2.95 19.61 -7.60
CA LYS A 114 3.04 20.02 -6.21
C LYS A 114 3.60 18.86 -5.42
N GLY A 115 4.36 19.10 -4.36
CA GLY A 115 5.00 18.07 -3.53
C GLY A 115 4.03 16.96 -3.07
N GLU A 116 2.78 17.30 -2.85
CA GLU A 116 1.67 16.41 -2.51
C GLU A 116 1.48 15.22 -3.48
N ASP A 117 1.66 15.43 -4.79
CA ASP A 117 1.52 14.35 -5.78
C ASP A 117 2.65 13.31 -5.68
N ASN A 118 3.85 13.70 -5.25
CA ASN A 118 4.95 12.76 -5.05
C ASN A 118 4.77 11.94 -3.78
N ASP A 119 4.28 12.54 -2.69
CA ASP A 119 4.04 11.87 -1.43
C ASP A 119 2.95 10.80 -1.59
N GLU A 120 1.89 11.10 -2.34
CA GLU A 120 0.85 10.15 -2.71
C GLU A 120 1.38 8.99 -3.55
N ARG A 121 2.24 9.28 -4.54
CA ARG A 121 2.88 8.24 -5.36
C ARG A 121 3.79 7.34 -4.52
N GLU A 122 4.52 7.91 -3.57
CA GLU A 122 5.38 7.17 -2.66
C GLU A 122 4.57 6.32 -1.69
N ALA A 123 3.47 6.84 -1.15
CA ALA A 123 2.56 6.11 -0.29
C ALA A 123 1.91 4.93 -1.02
N ASN A 124 1.44 5.13 -2.25
CA ASN A 124 0.89 4.07 -3.10
C ASN A 124 1.94 3.00 -3.42
N LEU A 125 3.17 3.41 -3.74
CA LEU A 125 4.26 2.48 -4.02
C LEU A 125 4.64 1.67 -2.78
N PHE A 126 4.73 2.32 -1.62
CA PHE A 126 4.99 1.64 -0.35
C PHE A 126 3.90 0.63 -0.03
N ALA A 127 2.62 1.02 -0.13
CA ALA A 127 1.49 0.13 0.14
C ALA A 127 1.52 -1.11 -0.77
N ALA A 128 1.78 -0.92 -2.07
CA ALA A 128 1.92 -2.03 -3.02
C ALA A 128 3.12 -2.92 -2.70
N GLU A 129 4.29 -2.34 -2.38
CA GLU A 129 5.49 -3.08 -1.99
C GLU A 129 5.29 -3.83 -0.67
N PHE A 130 4.65 -3.19 0.31
CA PHE A 130 4.45 -3.77 1.64
C PHE A 130 3.45 -4.92 1.63
N LEU A 131 2.32 -4.77 0.92
CA LEU A 131 1.31 -5.85 0.83
C LEU A 131 1.74 -6.99 -0.10
N MET A 132 2.56 -6.69 -1.12
CA MET A 132 3.02 -7.61 -2.15
C MET A 132 4.54 -7.44 -2.37
N PRO A 133 5.38 -7.83 -1.40
CA PRO A 133 6.82 -7.69 -1.50
C PRO A 133 7.37 -8.36 -2.75
N ALA A 134 8.27 -7.66 -3.47
CA ALA A 134 8.83 -8.16 -4.72
C ALA A 134 9.47 -9.54 -4.54
N LYS A 135 10.21 -9.75 -3.44
CA LYS A 135 10.82 -11.04 -3.11
C LYS A 135 9.79 -12.16 -3.01
N PHE A 136 8.68 -11.94 -2.29
CA PHE A 136 7.65 -12.97 -2.11
C PHE A 136 6.97 -13.33 -3.44
N LEU A 137 6.68 -12.31 -4.28
CA LEU A 137 6.12 -12.54 -5.61
C LEU A 137 7.11 -13.30 -6.50
N THR A 138 8.41 -12.96 -6.48
CA THR A 138 9.45 -13.68 -7.23
C THR A 138 9.49 -15.16 -6.84
N ASP A 139 9.44 -15.44 -5.53
CA ASP A 139 9.45 -16.81 -5.01
C ASP A 139 8.18 -17.59 -5.43
N ASP A 140 7.02 -16.94 -5.41
CA ASP A 140 5.75 -17.56 -5.84
C ASP A 140 5.68 -17.80 -7.35
N LEU A 141 6.20 -16.87 -8.14
CA LEU A 141 6.18 -16.93 -9.59
C LEU A 141 7.21 -17.91 -10.16
N LYS A 142 8.29 -18.20 -9.44
CA LYS A 142 9.36 -19.14 -9.85
C LYS A 142 9.89 -18.85 -11.27
N GLY A 143 10.02 -17.57 -11.60
CA GLY A 143 10.52 -17.13 -12.91
C GLY A 143 9.48 -17.16 -14.04
N LYS A 144 8.22 -17.45 -13.76
CA LYS A 144 7.15 -17.36 -14.76
C LYS A 144 6.86 -15.91 -15.13
N THR A 145 6.75 -15.64 -16.42
CA THR A 145 6.03 -14.47 -16.95
C THR A 145 4.57 -14.89 -17.16
N LEU A 146 3.63 -14.07 -16.74
CA LEU A 146 2.21 -14.39 -16.75
C LEU A 146 1.50 -13.78 -17.94
N ASP A 147 0.59 -14.55 -18.53
CA ASP A 147 -0.45 -14.08 -19.43
C ASP A 147 -1.74 -13.83 -18.64
N LEU A 148 -2.30 -12.61 -18.76
CA LEU A 148 -3.51 -12.22 -18.03
C LEU A 148 -4.73 -13.11 -18.32
N LEU A 149 -4.85 -13.63 -19.53
CA LEU A 149 -5.96 -14.51 -19.94
C LEU A 149 -5.66 -15.96 -19.62
N GLY A 150 -4.48 -16.44 -19.98
CA GLY A 150 -4.09 -17.85 -19.80
C GLY A 150 -3.85 -18.26 -18.35
N ASP A 151 -3.35 -17.32 -17.52
CA ASP A 151 -3.00 -17.58 -16.11
C ASP A 151 -4.03 -17.03 -15.11
N SER A 152 -5.29 -16.80 -15.52
CA SER A 152 -6.33 -16.18 -14.70
C SER A 152 -6.57 -16.90 -13.37
N GLU A 153 -6.58 -18.23 -13.34
CA GLU A 153 -6.73 -19.00 -12.10
C GLU A 153 -5.55 -18.82 -11.14
N PHE A 154 -4.34 -18.70 -11.68
CA PHE A 154 -3.16 -18.47 -10.89
C PHE A 154 -3.16 -17.05 -10.28
N LEU A 155 -3.58 -16.06 -11.06
CA LEU A 155 -3.78 -14.70 -10.57
C LEU A 155 -4.80 -14.65 -9.42
N VAL A 156 -5.92 -15.37 -9.54
CA VAL A 156 -6.92 -15.48 -8.45
C VAL A 156 -6.33 -16.16 -7.21
N LYS A 157 -5.48 -17.16 -7.35
CA LYS A 157 -4.78 -17.77 -6.19
C LYS A 157 -3.86 -16.77 -5.51
N LEU A 158 -3.12 -15.98 -6.26
CA LEU A 158 -2.24 -14.94 -5.70
C LEU A 158 -3.04 -13.84 -5.00
N THR A 159 -4.18 -13.38 -5.56
CA THR A 159 -5.01 -12.37 -4.87
C THR A 159 -5.54 -12.87 -3.54
N LYS A 160 -5.93 -14.12 -3.44
CA LYS A 160 -6.36 -14.75 -2.18
C LYS A 160 -5.19 -14.87 -1.19
N LYS A 161 -4.01 -15.30 -1.67
CA LYS A 161 -2.81 -15.42 -0.84
C LYS A 161 -2.40 -14.07 -0.24
N TYR A 162 -2.33 -13.02 -1.05
CA TYR A 162 -1.89 -11.69 -0.61
C TYR A 162 -3.00 -10.83 -0.01
N LYS A 163 -4.27 -11.25 -0.13
CA LYS A 163 -5.46 -10.52 0.30
C LYS A 163 -5.52 -9.12 -0.33
N VAL A 164 -5.40 -9.07 -1.65
CA VAL A 164 -5.44 -7.86 -2.47
C VAL A 164 -6.44 -8.02 -3.62
N SER A 165 -6.83 -6.91 -4.26
CA SER A 165 -7.67 -6.97 -5.46
C SER A 165 -6.88 -7.49 -6.68
N VAL A 166 -7.59 -8.06 -7.66
CA VAL A 166 -6.99 -8.46 -8.95
C VAL A 166 -6.29 -7.27 -9.59
N GLN A 167 -6.94 -6.11 -9.61
CA GLN A 167 -6.39 -4.88 -10.17
C GLN A 167 -5.06 -4.50 -9.51
N ALA A 168 -5.00 -4.48 -8.17
CA ALA A 168 -3.77 -4.16 -7.43
C ALA A 168 -2.64 -5.13 -7.77
N LEU A 169 -2.94 -6.44 -7.81
CA LEU A 169 -1.95 -7.45 -8.16
C LEU A 169 -1.46 -7.28 -9.60
N THR A 170 -2.37 -7.07 -10.56
CA THR A 170 -2.02 -6.87 -11.98
C THR A 170 -1.07 -5.70 -12.16
N PHE A 171 -1.39 -4.54 -11.59
CA PHE A 171 -0.49 -3.38 -11.63
C PHE A 171 0.86 -3.66 -10.96
N ARG A 172 0.84 -4.35 -9.84
CA ARG A 172 2.08 -4.73 -9.15
C ARG A 172 2.97 -5.61 -10.01
N LEU A 173 2.41 -6.65 -10.61
CA LEU A 173 3.13 -7.59 -11.49
C LEU A 173 3.65 -6.90 -12.76
N ALA A 174 2.87 -5.99 -13.35
CA ALA A 174 3.31 -5.18 -14.48
C ALA A 174 4.50 -4.29 -14.11
N ASN A 175 4.44 -3.60 -12.97
CA ASN A 175 5.54 -2.77 -12.46
C ASN A 175 6.82 -3.57 -12.15
N LEU A 176 6.69 -4.86 -11.87
CA LEU A 176 7.82 -5.76 -11.65
C LEU A 176 8.28 -6.46 -12.95
N GLY A 177 7.59 -6.25 -14.07
CA GLY A 177 7.94 -6.83 -15.36
C GLY A 177 7.48 -8.28 -15.57
N TYR A 178 6.57 -8.78 -14.73
CA TYR A 178 6.05 -10.16 -14.85
C TYR A 178 4.87 -10.29 -15.80
N ILE A 179 4.23 -9.19 -16.16
CA ILE A 179 3.19 -9.14 -17.20
C ILE A 179 3.36 -7.88 -18.06
N LYS A 180 2.88 -7.94 -19.31
CA LYS A 180 2.75 -6.77 -20.18
C LYS A 180 1.30 -6.29 -20.10
N LEU A 181 1.12 -4.99 -19.88
CA LEU A 181 -0.18 -4.32 -19.96
C LEU A 181 -0.43 -3.83 -21.39
#